data_a5a8f48437ac73fcd09d65ccd6635f46
#
_entry.id   a5a8f48437ac73fcd09d65ccd6635f46
#
_cell.length_a   1.000
_cell.length_b   1.000
_cell.length_c   1.000
_cell.angle_alpha   90.00
_cell.angle_beta   90.00
_cell.angle_gamma   90.00
#
_symmetry.space_group_name_H-M   'P 1'
#
loop_
_entity.id
_entity.type
_entity.pdbx_description
1 polymer ?
#
loop_
_entity_poly.entity_id
_entity_poly.type
_entity_poly.pdbx_seq_one_letter_code
_entity_poly.pdbx_strand_id
1 'polypeptide(L)'
;MTHRSVYAVCATLAWLAAGAALAQDKPVTVTLSPQNDSGEKGTVTFTPEGDKTEVVIKLAGAPSTAQPAHIHDGSCAKLDPKPRVPLQNVVGGTSKTTLDMKLDDIMGKGGAINVHKSAADVKTYVACGDLK
;
A
#
# COMPACT_ATOMS: atom_id res chain seq x y z
N MET A 1 74.11 -6.90 -24.15
CA MET A 1 73.26 -6.02 -23.30
C MET A 1 71.81 -6.21 -23.75
N THR A 2 71.06 -7.02 -23.06
CA THR A 2 69.70 -7.39 -23.41
C THR A 2 68.73 -6.65 -22.44
N HIS A 3 67.99 -5.67 -22.96
CA HIS A 3 66.95 -5.00 -22.19
C HIS A 3 65.66 -5.86 -22.23
N ARG A 4 65.29 -6.36 -21.06
CA ARG A 4 63.98 -7.01 -20.86
C ARG A 4 62.95 -5.93 -20.44
N SER A 5 62.05 -5.61 -21.34
CA SER A 5 60.87 -4.78 -21.02
C SER A 5 59.86 -5.61 -20.29
N VAL A 6 59.54 -5.20 -19.07
CA VAL A 6 58.45 -5.80 -18.25
C VAL A 6 57.19 -4.96 -18.49
N TYR A 7 56.23 -5.54 -19.18
CA TYR A 7 54.90 -4.94 -19.33
C TYR A 7 54.07 -5.22 -18.07
N ALA A 8 53.81 -4.19 -17.28
CA ALA A 8 52.85 -4.28 -16.18
C ALA A 8 51.41 -4.24 -16.75
N VAL A 9 50.71 -5.32 -16.60
CA VAL A 9 49.27 -5.38 -16.92
C VAL A 9 48.50 -4.86 -15.68
N CYS A 10 47.99 -3.64 -15.78
CA CYS A 10 47.04 -3.13 -14.81
C CYS A 10 45.64 -3.73 -15.07
N ALA A 11 45.26 -4.68 -14.25
CA ALA A 11 43.90 -5.20 -14.24
C ALA A 11 43.00 -4.25 -13.43
N THR A 12 42.19 -3.46 -14.12
CA THR A 12 41.16 -2.64 -13.49
C THR A 12 39.97 -3.53 -13.12
N LEU A 13 39.83 -3.82 -11.81
CA LEU A 13 38.59 -4.42 -11.28
C LEU A 13 37.47 -3.37 -11.30
N ALA A 14 36.53 -3.54 -12.24
CA ALA A 14 35.29 -2.80 -12.26
C ALA A 14 34.39 -3.36 -11.14
N TRP A 15 34.17 -2.60 -10.08
CA TRP A 15 33.19 -2.89 -9.05
C TRP A 15 31.80 -2.56 -9.60
N LEU A 16 31.03 -3.59 -9.95
CA LEU A 16 29.59 -3.47 -10.19
C LEU A 16 28.92 -3.26 -8.83
N ALA A 17 28.64 -2.01 -8.48
CA ALA A 17 27.78 -1.70 -7.37
C ALA A 17 26.35 -2.08 -7.75
N ALA A 18 25.90 -3.28 -7.36
CA ALA A 18 24.50 -3.63 -7.39
C ALA A 18 23.79 -2.74 -6.37
N GLY A 19 23.11 -1.70 -6.85
CA GLY A 19 22.26 -0.87 -6.01
C GLY A 19 21.10 -1.72 -5.48
N ALA A 20 21.18 -2.13 -4.21
CA ALA A 20 20.03 -2.71 -3.53
C ALA A 20 18.98 -1.61 -3.39
N ALA A 21 17.78 -1.82 -3.99
CA ALA A 21 16.63 -0.96 -3.73
C ALA A 21 16.34 -1.03 -2.22
N LEU A 22 16.44 0.11 -1.52
CA LEU A 22 16.12 0.19 -0.09
C LEU A 22 14.61 -0.01 0.05
N ALA A 23 14.20 -1.03 0.82
CA ALA A 23 12.81 -1.26 1.19
C ALA A 23 12.28 -0.05 1.97
N GLN A 24 10.98 0.27 1.81
CA GLN A 24 10.36 1.38 2.52
C GLN A 24 10.17 1.01 3.99
N ASP A 25 10.96 1.60 4.87
CA ASP A 25 10.94 1.33 6.31
C ASP A 25 9.99 2.26 7.08
N LYS A 26 9.37 3.23 6.40
CA LYS A 26 8.50 4.23 7.02
C LYS A 26 7.03 3.98 6.72
N PRO A 27 6.13 4.23 7.70
CA PRO A 27 4.70 4.18 7.46
C PRO A 27 4.26 5.13 6.35
N VAL A 28 3.29 4.70 5.55
CA VAL A 28 2.60 5.52 4.54
C VAL A 28 1.18 5.76 5.00
N THR A 29 0.75 7.01 5.01
CA THR A 29 -0.62 7.39 5.34
C THR A 29 -1.32 7.94 4.11
N VAL A 30 -2.50 7.40 3.82
CA VAL A 30 -3.38 7.80 2.72
C VAL A 30 -4.67 8.39 3.30
N THR A 31 -5.09 9.53 2.76
CA THR A 31 -6.37 10.13 3.13
C THR A 31 -7.53 9.38 2.50
N LEU A 32 -8.54 9.09 3.30
CA LEU A 32 -9.81 8.54 2.85
C LEU A 32 -10.83 9.68 2.76
N SER A 33 -11.24 9.99 1.55
CA SER A 33 -12.25 11.01 1.26
C SER A 33 -13.64 10.40 1.20
N PRO A 34 -14.68 11.13 1.66
CA PRO A 34 -16.06 10.63 1.62
C PRO A 34 -16.53 10.42 0.19
N GLN A 35 -17.36 9.39 0.03
CA GLN A 35 -18.05 9.07 -1.22
C GLN A 35 -19.56 8.96 -0.97
N ASN A 36 -20.36 9.22 -2.01
CA ASN A 36 -21.83 9.06 -1.99
C ASN A 36 -22.50 9.79 -0.80
N ASP A 37 -22.04 11.01 -0.50
CA ASP A 37 -22.57 11.86 0.58
C ASP A 37 -22.57 11.19 1.97
N SER A 38 -21.69 10.21 2.17
CA SER A 38 -21.59 9.47 3.43
C SER A 38 -21.19 10.33 4.63
N GLY A 39 -20.37 11.36 4.37
CA GLY A 39 -19.71 12.14 5.43
C GLY A 39 -18.58 11.37 6.14
N GLU A 40 -18.33 10.11 5.77
CA GLU A 40 -17.28 9.29 6.36
C GLU A 40 -15.92 9.64 5.76
N LYS A 41 -14.99 10.07 6.60
CA LYS A 41 -13.64 10.50 6.19
C LYS A 41 -12.60 10.14 7.22
N GLY A 42 -11.37 9.98 6.78
CA GLY A 42 -10.29 9.65 7.70
C GLY A 42 -8.99 9.29 7.01
N THR A 43 -8.32 8.30 7.54
CA THR A 43 -7.02 7.86 7.05
C THR A 43 -6.90 6.34 7.07
N VAL A 44 -6.03 5.83 6.19
CA VAL A 44 -5.44 4.51 6.32
C VAL A 44 -3.94 4.66 6.46
N THR A 45 -3.35 3.97 7.42
CA THR A 45 -1.90 3.95 7.63
C THR A 45 -1.39 2.54 7.38
N PHE A 46 -0.40 2.44 6.51
CA PHE A 46 0.33 1.22 6.20
C PHE A 46 1.67 1.27 6.90
N THR A 47 1.92 0.36 7.84
CA THR A 47 3.17 0.27 8.58
C THR A 47 3.92 -1.00 8.17
N PRO A 48 5.16 -0.88 7.63
CA PRO A 48 5.94 -2.05 7.27
C PRO A 48 6.40 -2.82 8.53
N GLU A 49 6.26 -4.14 8.50
CA GLU A 49 6.67 -5.06 9.55
C GLU A 49 7.46 -6.23 8.94
N GLY A 50 8.68 -5.95 8.47
CA GLY A 50 9.49 -6.92 7.71
C GLY A 50 8.82 -7.29 6.38
N ASP A 51 8.47 -8.56 6.21
CA ASP A 51 7.77 -9.05 4.99
C ASP A 51 6.25 -8.85 5.04
N LYS A 52 5.74 -8.24 6.10
CA LYS A 52 4.32 -7.97 6.32
C LYS A 52 4.05 -6.48 6.36
N THR A 53 2.77 -6.12 6.26
CA THR A 53 2.31 -4.74 6.42
C THR A 53 1.10 -4.71 7.34
N GLU A 54 1.16 -3.92 8.41
CA GLU A 54 0.00 -3.58 9.21
C GLU A 54 -0.78 -2.45 8.52
N VAL A 55 -2.08 -2.62 8.37
CA VAL A 55 -3.00 -1.65 7.76
C VAL A 55 -4.02 -1.22 8.81
N VAL A 56 -4.01 0.06 9.18
CA VAL A 56 -4.94 0.63 10.16
C VAL A 56 -5.81 1.68 9.50
N ILE A 57 -7.13 1.48 9.53
CA ILE A 57 -8.13 2.44 9.06
C ILE A 57 -8.72 3.15 10.26
N LYS A 58 -8.87 4.47 10.15
CA LYS A 58 -9.59 5.33 11.10
C LYS A 58 -10.54 6.23 10.32
N LEU A 59 -11.85 6.08 10.57
CA LEU A 59 -12.92 6.84 9.93
C LEU A 59 -13.73 7.60 10.99
N ALA A 60 -13.86 8.90 10.79
CA ALA A 60 -14.86 9.73 11.48
C ALA A 60 -16.20 9.64 10.74
N GLY A 61 -17.31 9.72 11.50
CA GLY A 61 -18.66 9.65 10.94
C GLY A 61 -19.15 8.24 10.60
N ALA A 62 -18.34 7.22 10.87
CA ALA A 62 -18.69 5.83 10.61
C ALA A 62 -19.78 5.32 11.58
N PRO A 63 -20.72 4.49 11.10
CA PRO A 63 -21.72 3.85 11.97
C PRO A 63 -21.09 2.75 12.82
N SER A 64 -21.87 2.22 13.76
CA SER A 64 -21.49 1.02 14.53
C SER A 64 -21.58 -0.28 13.72
N THR A 65 -22.32 -0.28 12.62
CA THR A 65 -22.43 -1.42 11.70
C THR A 65 -21.09 -1.72 11.04
N ALA A 66 -20.72 -2.99 10.98
CA ALA A 66 -19.50 -3.42 10.30
C ALA A 66 -19.51 -3.05 8.81
N GLN A 67 -18.43 -2.43 8.36
CA GLN A 67 -18.27 -1.97 6.98
C GLN A 67 -17.10 -2.71 6.32
N PRO A 68 -17.35 -3.48 5.26
CA PRO A 68 -16.29 -4.14 4.50
C PRO A 68 -15.29 -3.13 3.92
N ALA A 69 -14.02 -3.49 3.89
CA ALA A 69 -12.95 -2.69 3.33
C ALA A 69 -12.03 -3.56 2.47
N HIS A 70 -11.58 -3.01 1.35
CA HIS A 70 -10.72 -3.72 0.39
C HIS A 70 -9.74 -2.78 -0.30
N ILE A 71 -8.64 -3.36 -0.79
CA ILE A 71 -7.82 -2.72 -1.83
C ILE A 71 -8.31 -3.27 -3.17
N HIS A 72 -8.58 -2.36 -4.12
CA HIS A 72 -8.99 -2.64 -5.50
C HIS A 72 -7.94 -2.16 -6.48
N ASP A 73 -7.92 -2.75 -7.68
CA ASP A 73 -7.21 -2.18 -8.81
C ASP A 73 -7.98 -0.95 -9.34
N GLY A 74 -7.28 -0.06 -10.05
CA GLY A 74 -7.84 1.19 -10.56
C GLY A 74 -7.62 2.37 -9.63
N SER A 75 -8.59 3.26 -9.56
CA SER A 75 -8.57 4.48 -8.74
C SER A 75 -9.91 4.75 -8.10
N CYS A 76 -9.98 5.66 -7.14
CA CYS A 76 -11.27 6.08 -6.55
C CYS A 76 -12.27 6.59 -7.60
N ALA A 77 -11.77 7.19 -8.69
CA ALA A 77 -12.62 7.62 -9.81
C ALA A 77 -13.12 6.46 -10.66
N LYS A 78 -12.37 5.36 -10.72
CA LYS A 78 -12.69 4.17 -11.54
C LYS A 78 -12.09 2.92 -10.91
N LEU A 79 -12.76 2.38 -9.91
CA LEU A 79 -12.39 1.12 -9.28
C LEU A 79 -12.75 -0.09 -10.15
N ASP A 80 -11.85 -1.08 -10.16
CA ASP A 80 -12.24 -2.43 -10.56
C ASP A 80 -13.20 -2.97 -9.48
N PRO A 81 -14.41 -3.42 -9.82
CA PRO A 81 -15.37 -3.92 -8.83
C PRO A 81 -14.88 -5.16 -8.08
N LYS A 82 -13.91 -5.91 -8.65
CA LYS A 82 -13.34 -7.09 -8.01
C LYS A 82 -12.29 -6.68 -6.98
N PRO A 83 -12.47 -7.03 -5.68
CA PRO A 83 -11.44 -6.78 -4.68
C PRO A 83 -10.15 -7.54 -4.98
N ARG A 84 -9.01 -6.86 -4.79
CA ARG A 84 -7.67 -7.46 -4.90
C ARG A 84 -7.18 -8.00 -3.56
N VAL A 85 -7.35 -7.20 -2.50
CA VAL A 85 -6.90 -7.56 -1.15
C VAL A 85 -8.01 -7.28 -0.15
N PRO A 86 -8.50 -8.30 0.55
CA PRO A 86 -9.48 -8.11 1.62
C PRO A 86 -8.80 -7.53 2.88
N LEU A 87 -9.50 -6.65 3.58
CA LEU A 87 -9.13 -6.14 4.88
C LEU A 87 -10.17 -6.53 5.92
N GLN A 88 -9.83 -6.41 7.19
CA GLN A 88 -10.80 -6.55 8.26
C GLN A 88 -11.85 -5.44 8.14
N ASN A 89 -13.10 -5.76 8.49
CA ASN A 89 -14.17 -4.77 8.47
C ASN A 89 -13.85 -3.58 9.39
N VAL A 90 -14.26 -2.40 8.94
CA VAL A 90 -14.29 -1.21 9.80
C VAL A 90 -15.49 -1.33 10.74
N VAL A 91 -15.25 -1.31 12.04
CA VAL A 91 -16.27 -1.35 13.08
C VAL A 91 -16.10 -0.16 14.00
N GLY A 92 -17.14 0.65 14.15
CA GLY A 92 -17.06 1.87 14.96
C GLY A 92 -15.96 2.84 14.48
N GLY A 93 -15.71 2.86 13.18
CA GLY A 93 -14.71 3.73 12.56
C GLY A 93 -13.26 3.22 12.59
N THR A 94 -13.01 2.00 13.05
CA THR A 94 -11.64 1.45 13.14
C THR A 94 -11.52 0.07 12.50
N SER A 95 -10.38 -0.19 11.88
CA SER A 95 -9.99 -1.50 11.39
C SER A 95 -8.49 -1.69 11.52
N LYS A 96 -8.06 -2.91 11.77
CA LYS A 96 -6.65 -3.30 11.81
C LYS A 96 -6.48 -4.65 11.10
N THR A 97 -5.63 -4.68 10.09
CA THR A 97 -5.33 -5.87 9.29
C THR A 97 -3.83 -6.05 9.19
N THR A 98 -3.33 -7.26 9.37
CA THR A 98 -1.95 -7.60 9.00
C THR A 98 -1.97 -8.36 7.68
N LEU A 99 -1.29 -7.84 6.67
CA LEU A 99 -1.15 -8.45 5.36
C LEU A 99 0.20 -9.16 5.23
N ASP A 100 0.20 -10.37 4.69
CA ASP A 100 1.41 -11.11 4.31
C ASP A 100 1.98 -10.59 2.98
N MET A 101 2.19 -9.27 2.91
CA MET A 101 2.68 -8.53 1.75
C MET A 101 3.60 -7.41 2.21
N LYS A 102 4.69 -7.18 1.49
CA LYS A 102 5.56 -6.03 1.73
C LYS A 102 4.87 -4.73 1.33
N LEU A 103 5.14 -3.65 2.06
CA LEU A 103 4.60 -2.33 1.77
C LEU A 103 4.94 -1.87 0.34
N ASP A 104 6.17 -2.12 -0.10
CA ASP A 104 6.64 -1.76 -1.45
C ASP A 104 5.82 -2.46 -2.54
N ASP A 105 5.43 -3.72 -2.34
CA ASP A 105 4.60 -4.47 -3.29
C ASP A 105 3.18 -3.90 -3.36
N ILE A 106 2.63 -3.49 -2.20
CA ILE A 106 1.30 -2.88 -2.13
C ILE A 106 1.31 -1.53 -2.86
N MET A 107 2.25 -0.65 -2.52
CA MET A 107 2.35 0.69 -3.09
C MET A 107 2.79 0.67 -4.54
N GLY A 108 3.75 -0.19 -4.90
CA GLY A 108 4.26 -0.32 -6.27
C GLY A 108 3.19 -0.78 -7.26
N LYS A 109 2.24 -1.60 -6.82
CA LYS A 109 1.10 -2.01 -7.63
C LYS A 109 0.03 -0.91 -7.71
N GLY A 110 -0.04 -0.03 -6.73
CA GLY A 110 -1.04 1.03 -6.67
C GLY A 110 -2.46 0.49 -6.45
N GLY A 111 -3.44 1.21 -6.99
CA GLY A 111 -4.85 0.93 -6.81
C GLY A 111 -5.52 1.92 -5.87
N ALA A 112 -6.61 1.53 -5.25
CA ALA A 112 -7.30 2.34 -4.26
C ALA A 112 -7.84 1.48 -3.12
N ILE A 113 -7.85 2.04 -1.92
CA ILE A 113 -8.53 1.44 -0.78
C ILE A 113 -9.91 2.07 -0.64
N ASN A 114 -10.94 1.24 -0.48
CA ASN A 114 -12.28 1.74 -0.23
C ASN A 114 -12.96 1.03 0.93
N VAL A 115 -13.93 1.72 1.50
CA VAL A 115 -14.83 1.21 2.53
C VAL A 115 -16.24 1.21 1.96
N HIS A 116 -16.95 0.10 2.14
CA HIS A 116 -18.32 -0.11 1.70
C HIS A 116 -19.31 0.27 2.81
N LYS A 117 -20.55 0.55 2.43
CA LYS A 117 -21.59 0.95 3.39
C LYS A 117 -21.90 -0.15 4.41
N SER A 118 -22.05 -1.38 3.95
CA SER A 118 -22.31 -2.56 4.79
C SER A 118 -22.13 -3.85 4.00
N ALA A 119 -22.15 -4.99 4.67
CA ALA A 119 -22.15 -6.29 4.00
C ALA A 119 -23.41 -6.51 3.14
N ALA A 120 -24.54 -5.91 3.52
CA ALA A 120 -25.79 -5.96 2.76
C ALA A 120 -25.81 -5.01 1.56
N ASP A 121 -24.96 -3.97 1.57
CA ASP A 121 -24.85 -2.97 0.50
C ASP A 121 -23.36 -2.70 0.18
N VAL A 122 -22.73 -3.65 -0.46
CA VAL A 122 -21.32 -3.56 -0.91
C VAL A 122 -21.14 -2.72 -2.17
N LYS A 123 -22.24 -2.37 -2.85
CA LYS A 123 -22.16 -1.52 -4.06
C LYS A 123 -22.04 -0.05 -3.74
N THR A 124 -22.46 0.37 -2.54
CA THR A 124 -22.33 1.75 -2.07
C THR A 124 -21.00 1.93 -1.35
N TYR A 125 -20.12 2.72 -1.92
CA TYR A 125 -18.84 3.11 -1.31
C TYR A 125 -19.03 4.34 -0.44
N VAL A 126 -18.41 4.37 0.73
CA VAL A 126 -18.55 5.45 1.71
C VAL A 126 -17.27 6.27 1.89
N ALA A 127 -16.11 5.67 1.65
CA ALA A 127 -14.82 6.35 1.69
C ALA A 127 -13.83 5.68 0.74
N CYS A 128 -12.92 6.48 0.17
CA CYS A 128 -11.90 5.98 -0.76
C CYS A 128 -10.63 6.83 -0.71
N GLY A 129 -9.48 6.18 -0.90
CA GLY A 129 -8.17 6.80 -1.03
C GLY A 129 -7.31 6.09 -2.08
N ASP A 130 -6.68 6.85 -2.96
CA ASP A 130 -5.77 6.30 -3.98
C ASP A 130 -4.42 5.94 -3.37
N LEU A 131 -3.92 4.75 -3.68
CA LEU A 131 -2.56 4.29 -3.37
C LEU A 131 -1.61 4.79 -4.47
N LYS A 132 -0.56 5.50 -4.04
CA LYS A 132 0.45 6.10 -4.96
C LYS A 132 1.83 5.56 -4.65
#